data_c64d62b380fb387b9b5b593d84770304
#
_entry.id   c64d62b380fb387b9b5b593d84770304
#
_cell.length_a   1.000
_cell.length_b   1.000
_cell.length_c   1.000
_cell.angle_alpha   90.00
_cell.angle_beta   90.00
_cell.angle_gamma   90.00
#
_symmetry.space_group_name_H-M   'P 1'
#
loop_
_entity.id
_entity.type
_entity.pdbx_description
1 polymer ?
#
loop_
_entity_poly.entity_id
_entity_poly.type
_entity_poly.pdbx_seq_one_letter_code
_entity_poly.pdbx_strand_id
1 'polypeptide(L)'
;MDTMGDDLRDLLAELHEHGREHDTRQERHDDRLRNLEPETAALLAVLVRSGRRRSLLEIGTSNGYSTVWLAWAAEGTGGRVTSVEMDPGRQGVADENLCRAGLRDLVDLKLGDATEVVEDLPGPFDLVFFDADRVSAPAQLKLLVPKLAPEVMILADNVLSHPEEVAGYLQALERLPGFDRLVVPVGKGLSIAYRGTTRGG
;
A
#
# COMPACT_ATOMS: atom_id res chain seq x y z
N MET A 1 13.20 -0.04 19.99
CA MET A 1 12.16 0.03 18.92
C MET A 1 11.42 1.32 19.17
N ASP A 2 11.55 2.31 18.29
CA ASP A 2 10.76 3.51 18.43
C ASP A 2 9.29 3.17 18.30
N THR A 3 8.55 3.41 19.36
CA THR A 3 7.10 3.37 19.34
C THR A 3 6.60 4.61 18.63
N MET A 4 5.49 4.50 17.90
CA MET A 4 4.85 5.65 17.28
C MET A 4 4.59 6.74 18.33
N GLY A 5 5.03 7.98 18.06
CA GLY A 5 4.77 9.13 18.92
C GLY A 5 3.28 9.44 19.04
N ASP A 6 2.89 10.10 20.14
CA ASP A 6 1.48 10.39 20.38
C ASP A 6 0.90 11.34 19.32
N ASP A 7 1.66 12.36 18.88
CA ASP A 7 1.21 13.31 17.86
C ASP A 7 0.89 12.60 16.51
N LEU A 8 1.70 11.64 16.11
CA LEU A 8 1.45 10.87 14.88
C LEU A 8 0.25 9.92 15.05
N ARG A 9 0.09 9.35 16.24
CA ARG A 9 -1.06 8.50 16.55
C ARG A 9 -2.36 9.28 16.50
N ASP A 10 -2.37 10.48 17.06
CA ASP A 10 -3.51 11.39 17.07
C ASP A 10 -3.86 11.85 15.64
N LEU A 11 -2.84 12.18 14.83
CA LEU A 11 -3.04 12.51 13.42
C LEU A 11 -3.68 11.35 12.65
N LEU A 12 -3.18 10.13 12.83
CA LEU A 12 -3.74 8.95 12.15
C LEU A 12 -5.18 8.67 12.58
N ALA A 13 -5.50 8.86 13.86
CA ALA A 13 -6.87 8.75 14.34
C ALA A 13 -7.79 9.83 13.72
N GLU A 14 -7.32 11.07 13.64
CA GLU A 14 -8.03 12.17 12.96
C GLU A 14 -8.28 11.83 11.47
N LEU A 15 -7.24 11.40 10.74
CA LEU A 15 -7.37 11.07 9.32
C LEU A 15 -8.33 9.91 9.06
N HIS A 16 -8.31 8.89 9.94
CA HIS A 16 -9.24 7.77 9.83
C HIS A 16 -10.69 8.21 10.06
N GLU A 17 -10.94 8.97 11.12
CA GLU A 17 -12.29 9.47 11.42
C GLU A 17 -12.80 10.43 10.35
N HIS A 18 -11.96 11.35 9.87
CA HIS A 18 -12.29 12.23 8.74
C HIS A 18 -12.67 11.43 7.49
N GLY A 19 -11.89 10.39 7.15
CA GLY A 19 -12.20 9.52 6.01
C GLY A 19 -13.55 8.83 6.18
N ARG A 20 -13.84 8.30 7.35
CA ARG A 20 -15.11 7.66 7.69
C ARG A 20 -16.30 8.63 7.57
N GLU A 21 -16.17 9.84 8.11
CA GLU A 21 -17.20 10.88 8.00
C GLU A 21 -17.39 11.36 6.56
N HIS A 22 -16.29 11.55 5.82
CA HIS A 22 -16.33 11.92 4.41
C HIS A 22 -17.12 10.88 3.61
N ASP A 23 -16.79 9.59 3.77
CA ASP A 23 -17.38 8.49 3.01
C ASP A 23 -18.88 8.31 3.28
N THR A 24 -19.36 8.66 4.50
CA THR A 24 -20.80 8.63 4.80
C THR A 24 -21.61 9.70 4.06
N ARG A 25 -20.96 10.77 3.61
CA ARG A 25 -21.60 11.89 2.86
C ARG A 25 -21.54 11.70 1.35
N GLN A 26 -20.77 10.73 0.85
CA GLN A 26 -20.59 10.50 -0.57
C GLN A 26 -21.59 9.47 -1.10
N GLU A 27 -22.40 9.89 -2.07
CA GLU A 27 -23.33 8.99 -2.78
C GLU A 27 -22.57 8.08 -3.75
N ARG A 28 -21.59 8.65 -4.48
CA ARG A 28 -20.80 7.91 -5.46
C ARG A 28 -19.64 7.20 -4.78
N HIS A 29 -19.42 5.95 -5.17
CA HIS A 29 -18.35 5.13 -4.64
C HIS A 29 -16.95 5.71 -4.94
N ASP A 30 -16.79 6.33 -6.13
CA ASP A 30 -15.52 6.90 -6.59
C ASP A 30 -15.09 8.15 -5.80
N ASP A 31 -16.07 8.85 -5.20
CA ASP A 31 -15.79 10.06 -4.40
C ASP A 31 -15.33 9.71 -2.98
N ARG A 32 -15.41 8.45 -2.56
CA ARG A 32 -15.02 7.99 -1.23
C ARG A 32 -13.51 7.86 -1.08
N LEU A 33 -12.99 8.17 0.10
CA LEU A 33 -11.58 8.03 0.46
C LEU A 33 -11.19 6.56 0.73
N ARG A 34 -12.10 5.81 1.35
CA ARG A 34 -11.95 4.35 1.63
C ARG A 34 -10.67 4.01 2.37
N ASN A 35 -10.36 4.80 3.43
CA ASN A 35 -9.21 4.52 4.27
C ASN A 35 -9.22 3.06 4.75
N LEU A 36 -8.03 2.49 4.89
CA LEU A 36 -7.84 1.18 5.51
C LEU A 36 -8.43 1.14 6.91
N GLU A 37 -8.86 -0.02 7.34
CA GLU A 37 -9.15 -0.25 8.76
C GLU A 37 -7.85 -0.13 9.58
N PRO A 38 -7.90 0.47 10.78
CA PRO A 38 -6.71 0.70 11.61
C PRO A 38 -5.89 -0.57 11.88
N GLU A 39 -6.56 -1.71 12.00
CA GLU A 39 -5.91 -3.01 12.23
C GLU A 39 -5.14 -3.48 11.00
N THR A 40 -5.67 -3.23 9.79
CA THR A 40 -4.98 -3.55 8.52
C THR A 40 -3.76 -2.65 8.36
N ALA A 41 -3.89 -1.35 8.62
CA ALA A 41 -2.80 -0.39 8.56
C ALA A 41 -1.68 -0.73 9.57
N ALA A 42 -2.05 -1.10 10.81
CA ALA A 42 -1.10 -1.57 11.81
C ALA A 42 -0.37 -2.85 11.38
N LEU A 43 -1.09 -3.80 10.76
CA LEU A 43 -0.48 -5.02 10.22
C LEU A 43 0.52 -4.71 9.10
N LEU A 44 0.19 -3.78 8.17
CA LEU A 44 1.14 -3.32 7.14
C LEU A 44 2.43 -2.82 7.78
N ALA A 45 2.34 -1.95 8.79
CA ALA A 45 3.50 -1.41 9.49
C ALA A 45 4.34 -2.52 10.17
N VAL A 46 3.70 -3.51 10.78
CA VAL A 46 4.38 -4.68 11.36
C VAL A 46 5.13 -5.46 10.29
N LEU A 47 4.51 -5.70 9.12
CA LEU A 47 5.12 -6.44 8.01
C LEU A 47 6.33 -5.69 7.43
N VAL A 48 6.23 -4.36 7.26
CA VAL A 48 7.35 -3.52 6.81
C VAL A 48 8.52 -3.61 7.80
N ARG A 49 8.25 -3.38 9.09
CA ARG A 49 9.28 -3.30 10.14
C ARG A 49 9.92 -4.66 10.43
N SER A 50 9.12 -5.72 10.59
CA SER A 50 9.62 -7.07 10.86
C SER A 50 10.43 -7.64 9.69
N GLY A 51 9.99 -7.37 8.45
CA GLY A 51 10.69 -7.75 7.22
C GLY A 51 11.84 -6.80 6.84
N ARG A 52 12.05 -5.71 7.60
CA ARG A 52 13.05 -4.66 7.29
C ARG A 52 12.95 -4.14 5.86
N ARG A 53 11.72 -3.96 5.36
CA ARG A 53 11.47 -3.49 4.01
C ARG A 53 11.95 -2.05 3.84
N ARG A 54 12.57 -1.74 2.69
CA ARG A 54 13.23 -0.45 2.45
C ARG A 54 12.84 0.23 1.14
N SER A 55 12.32 -0.51 0.19
CA SER A 55 11.90 0.00 -1.11
C SER A 55 10.43 -0.39 -1.33
N LEU A 56 9.53 0.49 -0.87
CA LEU A 56 8.11 0.24 -0.86
C LEU A 56 7.43 0.90 -2.06
N LEU A 57 6.50 0.19 -2.68
CA LEU A 57 5.58 0.74 -3.68
C LEU A 57 4.15 0.60 -3.18
N GLU A 58 3.40 1.69 -3.20
CA GLU A 58 1.97 1.73 -2.95
C GLU A 58 1.24 2.15 -4.22
N ILE A 59 0.19 1.43 -4.57
CA ILE A 59 -0.72 1.77 -5.67
C ILE A 59 -2.05 2.16 -5.08
N GLY A 60 -2.37 3.46 -5.13
CA GLY A 60 -3.51 4.08 -4.47
C GLY A 60 -3.10 4.86 -3.22
N THR A 61 -2.75 6.15 -3.39
CA THR A 61 -2.40 7.05 -2.28
C THR A 61 -3.63 7.58 -1.55
N SER A 62 -4.69 7.93 -2.31
CA SER A 62 -5.88 8.61 -1.81
C SER A 62 -5.52 9.85 -0.97
N ASN A 63 -6.02 9.99 0.26
CA ASN A 63 -5.68 11.07 1.18
C ASN A 63 -4.36 10.84 1.96
N GLY A 64 -3.62 9.78 1.67
CA GLY A 64 -2.33 9.46 2.29
C GLY A 64 -2.40 8.71 3.62
N TYR A 65 -3.57 8.22 4.06
CA TYR A 65 -3.68 7.52 5.33
C TYR A 65 -2.78 6.29 5.42
N SER A 66 -2.87 5.37 4.45
CA SER A 66 -1.99 4.19 4.36
C SER A 66 -0.54 4.59 4.09
N THR A 67 -0.32 5.63 3.26
CA THR A 67 1.01 6.15 2.93
C THR A 67 1.74 6.65 4.17
N VAL A 68 1.06 7.34 5.10
CA VAL A 68 1.64 7.78 6.38
C VAL A 68 2.06 6.58 7.23
N TRP A 69 1.24 5.53 7.32
CA TRP A 69 1.60 4.29 8.02
C TRP A 69 2.83 3.60 7.42
N LEU A 70 2.86 3.50 6.07
CA LEU A 70 3.98 2.90 5.35
C LEU A 70 5.26 3.74 5.51
N ALA A 71 5.17 5.07 5.42
CA ALA A 71 6.30 5.97 5.58
C ALA A 71 6.88 5.91 6.99
N TRP A 72 6.03 5.93 8.04
CA TRP A 72 6.47 5.74 9.40
C TRP A 72 7.17 4.39 9.63
N ALA A 73 6.62 3.34 9.06
CA ALA A 73 7.24 2.01 9.17
C ALA A 73 8.57 1.94 8.41
N ALA A 74 8.66 2.58 7.24
CA ALA A 74 9.87 2.66 6.42
C ALA A 74 10.96 3.51 7.08
N GLU A 75 10.61 4.59 7.79
CA GLU A 75 11.56 5.38 8.57
C GLU A 75 12.38 4.50 9.51
N GLY A 76 11.71 3.65 10.28
CA GLY A 76 12.33 2.72 11.21
C GLY A 76 13.23 1.66 10.56
N THR A 77 13.15 1.46 9.26
CA THR A 77 13.99 0.52 8.49
C THR A 77 15.04 1.22 7.62
N GLY A 78 15.02 2.56 7.57
CA GLY A 78 15.83 3.37 6.66
C GLY A 78 15.39 3.23 5.20
N GLY A 79 14.09 3.00 5.00
CA GLY A 79 13.46 2.83 3.69
C GLY A 79 12.74 4.09 3.19
N ARG A 80 12.11 3.95 2.03
CA ARG A 80 11.32 4.98 1.36
C ARG A 80 10.09 4.35 0.70
N VAL A 81 9.06 5.19 0.49
CA VAL A 81 7.82 4.80 -0.18
C VAL A 81 7.72 5.54 -1.52
N THR A 82 7.42 4.82 -2.58
CA THR A 82 6.86 5.41 -3.81
C THR A 82 5.36 5.16 -3.77
N SER A 83 4.54 6.20 -3.88
CA SER A 83 3.08 6.08 -3.84
C SER A 83 2.47 6.71 -5.08
N VAL A 84 1.53 6.00 -5.72
CA VAL A 84 0.94 6.39 -7.01
C VAL A 84 -0.52 6.78 -6.81
N GLU A 85 -0.90 7.95 -7.32
CA GLU A 85 -2.28 8.47 -7.31
C GLU A 85 -2.62 9.08 -8.67
N MET A 86 -3.83 8.81 -9.15
CA MET A 86 -4.29 9.38 -10.42
C MET A 86 -5.00 10.73 -10.26
N ASP A 87 -5.56 11.00 -9.09
CA ASP A 87 -6.30 12.23 -8.80
C ASP A 87 -5.37 13.28 -8.17
N PRO A 88 -5.13 14.43 -8.85
CA PRO A 88 -4.24 15.46 -8.32
C PRO A 88 -4.76 16.12 -7.03
N GLY A 89 -6.08 16.17 -6.82
CA GLY A 89 -6.67 16.71 -5.60
C GLY A 89 -6.39 15.80 -4.40
N ARG A 90 -6.59 14.50 -4.56
CA ARG A 90 -6.26 13.49 -3.52
C ARG A 90 -4.77 13.50 -3.22
N GLN A 91 -3.92 13.52 -4.25
CA GLN A 91 -2.47 13.59 -4.05
C GLN A 91 -2.07 14.86 -3.28
N GLY A 92 -2.70 16.02 -3.56
CA GLY A 92 -2.45 17.26 -2.81
C GLY A 92 -2.80 17.13 -1.33
N VAL A 93 -3.94 16.50 -1.01
CA VAL A 93 -4.33 16.21 0.39
C VAL A 93 -3.33 15.24 1.05
N ALA A 94 -2.88 14.22 0.33
CA ALA A 94 -1.87 13.28 0.84
C ALA A 94 -0.54 13.98 1.12
N ASP A 95 -0.11 14.89 0.25
CA ASP A 95 1.11 15.70 0.43
C ASP A 95 1.04 16.53 1.71
N GLU A 96 -0.08 17.21 1.95
CA GLU A 96 -0.33 17.99 3.17
C GLU A 96 -0.32 17.09 4.43
N ASN A 97 -0.96 15.92 4.38
CA ASN A 97 -1.00 14.98 5.50
C ASN A 97 0.39 14.39 5.80
N LEU A 98 1.19 14.10 4.79
CA LEU A 98 2.58 13.67 4.95
C LEU A 98 3.45 14.77 5.56
N CYS A 99 3.24 16.04 5.19
CA CYS A 99 3.89 17.18 5.84
C CYS A 99 3.51 17.31 7.31
N ARG A 100 2.21 17.18 7.64
CA ARG A 100 1.71 17.19 9.03
C ARG A 100 2.31 16.05 9.86
N ALA A 101 2.50 14.89 9.23
CA ALA A 101 3.14 13.72 9.85
C ALA A 101 4.66 13.86 10.04
N GLY A 102 5.31 14.86 9.40
CA GLY A 102 6.77 14.98 9.37
C GLY A 102 7.47 13.90 8.53
N LEU A 103 6.73 13.22 7.65
CA LEU A 103 7.23 12.06 6.88
C LEU A 103 7.33 12.34 5.36
N ARG A 104 7.07 13.59 4.94
CA ARG A 104 7.01 13.96 3.53
C ARG A 104 8.27 13.59 2.75
N ASP A 105 9.45 13.76 3.35
CA ASP A 105 10.74 13.49 2.71
C ASP A 105 11.02 12.00 2.48
N LEU A 106 10.23 11.12 3.08
CA LEU A 106 10.34 9.67 2.92
C LEU A 106 9.48 9.12 1.78
N VAL A 107 8.64 9.98 1.16
CA VAL A 107 7.66 9.56 0.15
C VAL A 107 7.90 10.26 -1.18
N ASP A 108 7.98 9.47 -2.25
CA ASP A 108 7.98 9.93 -3.63
C ASP A 108 6.56 9.74 -4.21
N LEU A 109 5.80 10.85 -4.23
CA LEU A 109 4.44 10.87 -4.79
C LEU A 109 4.50 10.94 -6.32
N LYS A 110 3.85 10.00 -7.00
CA LYS A 110 3.72 9.92 -8.45
C LYS A 110 2.27 10.17 -8.85
N LEU A 111 2.06 11.18 -9.68
CA LEU A 111 0.75 11.49 -10.25
C LEU A 111 0.61 10.81 -11.61
N GLY A 112 -0.46 10.03 -11.81
CA GLY A 112 -0.79 9.42 -13.08
C GLY A 112 -1.53 8.09 -12.95
N ASP A 113 -1.91 7.52 -14.10
CA ASP A 113 -2.43 6.16 -14.15
C ASP A 113 -1.39 5.17 -13.63
N ALA A 114 -1.79 4.31 -12.70
CA ALA A 114 -0.84 3.41 -12.04
C ALA A 114 -0.18 2.41 -13.01
N THR A 115 -0.88 2.01 -14.08
CA THR A 115 -0.31 1.08 -15.08
C THR A 115 0.81 1.76 -15.86
N GLU A 116 0.59 3.02 -16.28
CA GLU A 116 1.59 3.83 -17.00
C GLU A 116 2.77 4.17 -16.08
N VAL A 117 2.49 4.66 -14.88
CA VAL A 117 3.54 5.04 -13.92
C VAL A 117 4.41 3.84 -13.55
N VAL A 118 3.81 2.67 -13.26
CA VAL A 118 4.55 1.46 -12.90
C VAL A 118 5.47 1.00 -14.03
N GLU A 119 5.09 1.20 -15.31
CA GLU A 119 5.94 0.85 -16.45
C GLU A 119 7.27 1.59 -16.43
N ASP A 120 7.29 2.84 -15.96
CA ASP A 120 8.48 3.72 -15.93
C ASP A 120 9.29 3.62 -14.62
N LEU A 121 8.73 3.03 -13.56
CA LEU A 121 9.44 2.92 -12.29
C LEU A 121 10.65 1.97 -12.38
N PRO A 122 11.81 2.35 -11.83
CA PRO A 122 13.02 1.53 -11.98
C PRO A 122 13.05 0.29 -11.09
N GLY A 123 12.40 0.29 -9.91
CA GLY A 123 12.59 -0.75 -8.90
C GLY A 123 14.04 -0.82 -8.39
N PRO A 124 14.51 -1.91 -7.73
CA PRO A 124 13.67 -3.00 -7.28
C PRO A 124 12.84 -2.65 -6.02
N PHE A 125 11.64 -3.21 -5.93
CA PHE A 125 10.77 -3.07 -4.76
C PHE A 125 10.81 -4.34 -3.92
N ASP A 126 10.92 -4.19 -2.60
CA ASP A 126 10.90 -5.28 -1.63
C ASP A 126 9.56 -5.41 -0.89
N LEU A 127 8.66 -4.42 -1.08
CA LEU A 127 7.26 -4.50 -0.74
C LEU A 127 6.42 -3.75 -1.77
N VAL A 128 5.33 -4.38 -2.23
CA VAL A 128 4.31 -3.76 -3.08
C VAL A 128 2.96 -3.88 -2.40
N PHE A 129 2.23 -2.78 -2.27
CA PHE A 129 0.89 -2.72 -1.71
C PHE A 129 -0.11 -2.21 -2.75
N PHE A 130 -1.13 -3.03 -3.06
CA PHE A 130 -2.22 -2.70 -3.96
C PHE A 130 -3.45 -2.29 -3.15
N ASP A 131 -3.86 -1.03 -3.28
CA ASP A 131 -5.07 -0.46 -2.65
C ASP A 131 -5.79 0.52 -3.58
N ALA A 132 -5.79 0.25 -4.88
CA ALA A 132 -6.50 1.06 -5.87
C ALA A 132 -7.52 0.21 -6.65
N ASP A 133 -7.61 0.42 -7.96
CA ASP A 133 -8.47 -0.34 -8.85
C ASP A 133 -8.03 -1.81 -8.96
N ARG A 134 -8.92 -2.71 -8.57
CA ARG A 134 -8.66 -4.14 -8.52
C ARG A 134 -8.68 -4.78 -9.91
N VAL A 135 -9.36 -4.17 -10.87
CA VAL A 135 -9.48 -4.69 -12.24
C VAL A 135 -8.16 -4.53 -12.99
N SER A 136 -7.45 -3.44 -12.75
CA SER A 136 -6.12 -3.17 -13.36
C SER A 136 -4.96 -3.88 -12.65
N ALA A 137 -5.16 -4.33 -11.42
CA ALA A 137 -4.12 -4.95 -10.60
C ALA A 137 -3.38 -6.14 -11.27
N PRO A 138 -4.03 -7.05 -12.05
CA PRO A 138 -3.33 -8.11 -12.76
C PRO A 138 -2.32 -7.60 -13.80
N ALA A 139 -2.65 -6.53 -14.53
CA ALA A 139 -1.77 -5.92 -15.52
C ALA A 139 -0.59 -5.22 -14.83
N GLN A 140 -0.86 -4.48 -13.77
CA GLN A 140 0.15 -3.80 -12.95
C GLN A 140 1.10 -4.82 -12.32
N LEU A 141 0.58 -5.93 -11.77
CA LEU A 141 1.41 -7.02 -11.22
C LEU A 141 2.36 -7.59 -12.28
N LYS A 142 1.88 -7.81 -13.51
CA LYS A 142 2.72 -8.30 -14.61
C LYS A 142 3.87 -7.35 -14.93
N LEU A 143 3.63 -6.04 -14.93
CA LEU A 143 4.65 -5.02 -15.15
C LEU A 143 5.67 -4.95 -13.99
N LEU A 144 5.21 -5.24 -12.77
CA LEU A 144 6.02 -5.19 -11.56
C LEU A 144 6.94 -6.41 -11.38
N VAL A 145 6.58 -7.58 -11.91
CA VAL A 145 7.38 -8.82 -11.74
C VAL A 145 8.88 -8.61 -12.00
N PRO A 146 9.32 -7.98 -13.10
CA PRO A 146 10.75 -7.75 -13.36
C PRO A 146 11.40 -6.71 -12.44
N LYS A 147 10.58 -5.97 -11.68
CA LYS A 147 11.00 -4.87 -10.78
C LYS A 147 10.92 -5.26 -9.30
N LEU A 148 10.67 -6.52 -9.02
CA LEU A 148 10.62 -7.04 -7.66
C LEU A 148 12.02 -7.45 -7.18
N ALA A 149 12.34 -7.08 -5.94
CA ALA A 149 13.55 -7.57 -5.28
C ALA A 149 13.54 -9.11 -5.17
N PRO A 150 14.70 -9.77 -5.05
CA PRO A 150 14.78 -11.22 -4.84
C PRO A 150 13.96 -11.70 -3.64
N GLU A 151 14.01 -10.95 -2.53
CA GLU A 151 13.12 -11.11 -1.39
C GLU A 151 12.08 -10.00 -1.41
N VAL A 152 10.80 -10.37 -1.52
CA VAL A 152 9.71 -9.40 -1.69
C VAL A 152 8.42 -9.86 -1.04
N MET A 153 7.63 -8.89 -0.61
CA MET A 153 6.26 -9.09 -0.16
C MET A 153 5.30 -8.31 -1.07
N ILE A 154 4.23 -8.96 -1.51
CA ILE A 154 3.15 -8.34 -2.29
C ILE A 154 1.88 -8.44 -1.46
N LEU A 155 1.24 -7.30 -1.24
CA LEU A 155 0.05 -7.15 -0.42
C LEU A 155 -1.08 -6.58 -1.26
N ALA A 156 -2.31 -6.98 -1.00
CA ALA A 156 -3.50 -6.38 -1.60
C ALA A 156 -4.66 -6.37 -0.61
N ASP A 157 -5.30 -5.21 -0.48
CA ASP A 157 -6.47 -5.07 0.38
C ASP A 157 -7.79 -5.44 -0.32
N ASN A 158 -8.85 -5.56 0.47
CA ASN A 158 -10.24 -5.79 0.01
C ASN A 158 -10.50 -7.16 -0.64
N VAL A 159 -9.64 -8.15 -0.46
CA VAL A 159 -9.77 -9.44 -1.17
C VAL A 159 -10.95 -10.31 -0.70
N LEU A 160 -11.53 -10.05 0.47
CA LEU A 160 -12.72 -10.75 0.96
C LEU A 160 -14.01 -9.96 0.72
N SER A 161 -13.94 -8.63 0.59
CA SER A 161 -15.12 -7.80 0.39
C SER A 161 -15.57 -7.71 -1.08
N HIS A 162 -14.67 -7.90 -2.04
CA HIS A 162 -14.93 -7.80 -3.48
C HIS A 162 -14.32 -8.99 -4.24
N PRO A 163 -14.73 -10.24 -3.95
CA PRO A 163 -14.05 -11.43 -4.45
C PRO A 163 -14.03 -11.54 -5.98
N GLU A 164 -15.07 -11.05 -6.67
CA GLU A 164 -15.15 -11.10 -8.13
C GLU A 164 -14.14 -10.14 -8.78
N GLU A 165 -13.96 -8.93 -8.22
CA GLU A 165 -13.05 -7.92 -8.75
C GLU A 165 -11.57 -8.30 -8.54
N VAL A 166 -11.25 -8.99 -7.43
CA VAL A 166 -9.87 -9.40 -7.12
C VAL A 166 -9.51 -10.76 -7.72
N ALA A 167 -10.45 -11.50 -8.26
CA ALA A 167 -10.21 -12.86 -8.79
C ALA A 167 -9.09 -12.89 -9.83
N GLY A 168 -9.05 -11.90 -10.72
CA GLY A 168 -7.99 -11.78 -11.74
C GLY A 168 -6.61 -11.56 -11.14
N TYR A 169 -6.51 -10.72 -10.10
CA TYR A 169 -5.27 -10.49 -9.36
C TYR A 169 -4.80 -11.75 -8.63
N LEU A 170 -5.69 -12.43 -7.90
CA LEU A 170 -5.34 -13.65 -7.18
C LEU A 170 -4.87 -14.75 -8.13
N GLN A 171 -5.55 -14.94 -9.27
CA GLN A 171 -5.12 -15.88 -10.30
C GLN A 171 -3.75 -15.52 -10.92
N ALA A 172 -3.49 -14.23 -11.16
CA ALA A 172 -2.19 -13.78 -11.65
C ALA A 172 -1.10 -14.06 -10.61
N LEU A 173 -1.38 -13.79 -9.34
CA LEU A 173 -0.47 -14.05 -8.23
C LEU A 173 -0.19 -15.56 -8.07
N GLU A 174 -1.20 -16.42 -8.21
CA GLU A 174 -1.05 -17.89 -8.14
C GLU A 174 -0.09 -18.43 -9.18
N ARG A 175 -0.01 -17.80 -10.34
CA ARG A 175 0.89 -18.22 -11.44
C ARG A 175 2.35 -17.80 -11.22
N LEU A 176 2.63 -16.91 -10.26
CA LEU A 176 4.00 -16.50 -9.97
C LEU A 176 4.72 -17.61 -9.18
N PRO A 177 5.87 -18.09 -9.66
CA PRO A 177 6.62 -19.13 -8.96
C PRO A 177 7.32 -18.57 -7.70
N GLY A 178 7.50 -19.43 -6.70
CA GLY A 178 8.31 -19.15 -5.53
C GLY A 178 7.66 -18.22 -4.49
N PHE A 179 6.35 -17.98 -4.58
CA PHE A 179 5.61 -17.22 -3.58
C PHE A 179 4.81 -18.14 -2.66
N ASP A 180 5.00 -17.99 -1.34
CA ASP A 180 4.07 -18.44 -0.33
C ASP A 180 2.93 -17.43 -0.23
N ARG A 181 1.68 -17.90 -0.10
CA ARG A 181 0.48 -17.05 -0.16
C ARG A 181 -0.49 -17.38 0.95
N LEU A 182 -1.10 -16.34 1.50
CA LEU A 182 -2.20 -16.49 2.44
C LEU A 182 -3.14 -15.27 2.37
N VAL A 183 -4.35 -15.44 2.84
CA VAL A 183 -5.30 -14.35 3.07
C VAL A 183 -5.55 -14.25 4.56
N VAL A 184 -5.34 -13.05 5.11
CA VAL A 184 -5.63 -12.75 6.51
C VAL A 184 -6.98 -12.05 6.58
N PRO A 185 -7.94 -12.54 7.39
CA PRO A 185 -9.26 -11.93 7.53
C PRO A 185 -9.21 -10.74 8.51
N VAL A 186 -8.35 -9.76 8.21
CA VAL A 186 -8.27 -8.47 8.89
C VAL A 186 -8.95 -7.43 8.01
N GLY A 187 -9.74 -6.52 8.60
CA GLY A 187 -10.50 -5.54 7.84
C GLY A 187 -11.37 -6.19 6.77
N LYS A 188 -11.19 -5.78 5.53
CA LYS A 188 -11.88 -6.34 4.34
C LYS A 188 -11.14 -7.51 3.69
N GLY A 189 -10.11 -8.03 4.35
CA GLY A 189 -9.26 -9.13 3.89
C GLY A 189 -7.99 -8.66 3.21
N LEU A 190 -6.84 -9.01 3.79
CA LEU A 190 -5.52 -8.72 3.24
C LEU A 190 -4.91 -9.97 2.61
N SER A 191 -4.63 -9.93 1.31
CA SER A 191 -3.80 -10.92 0.62
C SER A 191 -2.34 -10.62 0.89
N ILE A 192 -1.58 -11.65 1.28
CA ILE A 192 -0.15 -11.58 1.52
C ILE A 192 0.52 -12.64 0.66
N ALA A 193 1.46 -12.23 -0.19
CA ALA A 193 2.35 -13.12 -0.91
C ALA A 193 3.80 -12.77 -0.60
N TYR A 194 4.58 -13.76 -0.25
CA TYR A 194 5.97 -13.60 0.13
C TYR A 194 6.87 -14.52 -0.70
N ARG A 195 7.93 -13.95 -1.24
CA ARG A 195 9.03 -14.70 -1.86
C ARG A 195 10.31 -14.40 -1.10
N GLY A 196 10.89 -15.42 -0.49
CA GLY A 196 12.19 -15.35 0.16
C GLY A 196 13.34 -15.62 -0.79
N THR A 197 14.57 -15.27 -0.38
CA THR A 197 15.76 -15.74 -1.07
C THR A 197 15.97 -17.22 -0.77
N THR A 198 16.03 -18.05 -1.80
CA THR A 198 16.50 -19.44 -1.63
C THR A 198 17.91 -19.39 -1.09
N ARG A 199 18.14 -19.86 0.15
CA ARG A 199 19.49 -20.16 0.60
C ARG A 199 20.01 -21.24 -0.33
N GLY A 200 20.98 -20.91 -1.15
CA GLY A 200 21.71 -21.92 -1.90
C GLY A 200 22.23 -22.96 -0.93
N GLY A 201 21.86 -24.21 -1.14
CA GLY A 201 22.40 -25.34 -0.42
C GLY A 201 23.88 -25.54 -0.73
#